data_6d64850971a8c26a7ab04c065906b17e
#
_entry.id   6d64850971a8c26a7ab04c065906b17e
#
_cell.length_a   1.000
_cell.length_b   1.000
_cell.length_c   1.000
_cell.angle_alpha   90.00
_cell.angle_beta   90.00
_cell.angle_gamma   90.00
#
_symmetry.space_group_name_H-M   'P 1'
#
loop_
_entity.id
_entity.type
_entity.pdbx_description
1 polymer ?
#
loop_
_entity_poly.entity_id
_entity_poly.type
_entity_poly.pdbx_seq_one_letter_code
_entity_poly.pdbx_strand_id
1 'polypeptide(L)'
;MKNLKNKIEGIIFISEAPVKLKEIAEFLKEDLAKVEDSIQELLAEWESKESSIKIEEVAGGYQFRTKEEFKEILTEYINKKPYRLSRAGLEVLGIIANKQPVTKIEIDKIRGVDSVGALNVLIERELIKVVGEKEAPGRPFLYSTTDLFLEVFSLNTIKDLPEIIEFEDYEKVIKED
;
A
#
# COMPACT_ATOMS: atom_id res chain seq x y z
N MET A 1 -2.94 -24.09 21.16
CA MET A 1 -2.17 -23.46 20.09
C MET A 1 -2.70 -23.78 18.69
N LYS A 2 -2.79 -25.04 18.23
CA LYS A 2 -3.31 -25.35 16.86
C LYS A 2 -4.65 -24.69 16.53
N ASN A 3 -5.56 -24.54 17.48
CA ASN A 3 -6.86 -23.92 17.21
C ASN A 3 -6.78 -22.39 17.01
N LEU A 4 -5.90 -21.68 17.72
CA LEU A 4 -5.74 -20.22 17.58
C LEU A 4 -5.14 -19.90 16.21
N LYS A 5 -4.05 -20.56 15.82
CA LYS A 5 -3.39 -20.39 14.53
C LYS A 5 -4.37 -20.60 13.35
N ASN A 6 -5.14 -21.70 13.38
CA ASN A 6 -6.13 -21.98 12.32
C ASN A 6 -7.26 -20.93 12.26
N LYS A 7 -7.67 -20.38 13.42
CA LYS A 7 -8.66 -19.28 13.43
C LYS A 7 -8.11 -18.03 12.78
N ILE A 8 -6.86 -17.66 13.12
CA ILE A 8 -6.16 -16.52 12.52
C ILE A 8 -6.00 -16.70 11.01
N GLU A 9 -5.54 -17.85 10.58
CA GLU A 9 -5.42 -18.21 9.15
C GLU A 9 -6.75 -18.04 8.42
N GLY A 10 -7.84 -18.56 8.99
CA GLY A 10 -9.18 -18.42 8.42
C GLY A 10 -9.65 -16.97 8.33
N ILE A 11 -9.37 -16.13 9.35
CA ILE A 11 -9.71 -14.71 9.34
C ILE A 11 -8.95 -14.00 8.22
N ILE A 12 -7.64 -14.20 8.13
CA ILE A 12 -6.81 -13.60 7.06
C ILE A 12 -7.31 -14.05 5.68
N PHE A 13 -7.70 -15.33 5.55
CA PHE A 13 -8.14 -15.88 4.26
C PHE A 13 -9.44 -15.29 3.73
N ILE A 14 -10.42 -15.04 4.62
CA ILE A 14 -11.74 -14.53 4.20
C ILE A 14 -11.79 -13.00 4.07
N SER A 15 -10.76 -12.32 4.56
CA SER A 15 -10.74 -10.85 4.58
C SER A 15 -10.39 -10.28 3.20
N GLU A 16 -11.16 -9.26 2.78
CA GLU A 16 -10.94 -8.58 1.50
C GLU A 16 -9.75 -7.61 1.53
N ALA A 17 -9.44 -7.07 2.72
CA ALA A 17 -8.32 -6.15 2.95
C ALA A 17 -7.34 -6.72 3.98
N PRO A 18 -6.10 -6.20 4.07
CA PRO A 18 -5.13 -6.62 5.09
C PRO A 18 -5.67 -6.42 6.51
N VAL A 19 -5.65 -7.47 7.33
CA VAL A 19 -6.21 -7.48 8.69
C VAL A 19 -5.13 -7.13 9.71
N LYS A 20 -5.39 -6.12 10.53
CA LYS A 20 -4.42 -5.66 11.54
C LYS A 20 -4.35 -6.61 12.74
N LEU A 21 -3.16 -6.78 13.31
CA LEU A 21 -2.91 -7.61 14.48
C LEU A 21 -3.90 -7.34 15.64
N LYS A 22 -4.14 -6.05 15.93
CA LYS A 22 -5.08 -5.64 17.00
C LYS A 22 -6.51 -6.08 16.71
N GLU A 23 -6.95 -5.97 15.48
CA GLU A 23 -8.29 -6.37 15.04
C GLU A 23 -8.50 -7.88 15.26
N ILE A 24 -7.51 -8.70 14.87
CA ILE A 24 -7.55 -10.15 15.10
C ILE A 24 -7.60 -10.46 16.62
N ALA A 25 -6.76 -9.81 17.41
CA ALA A 25 -6.69 -10.03 18.85
C ALA A 25 -8.01 -9.66 19.56
N GLU A 26 -8.58 -8.51 19.22
CA GLU A 26 -9.86 -8.03 19.75
C GLU A 26 -11.02 -8.96 19.37
N PHE A 27 -11.08 -9.38 18.10
CA PHE A 27 -12.12 -10.29 17.61
C PHE A 27 -12.07 -11.66 18.31
N LEU A 28 -10.86 -12.22 18.43
CA LEU A 28 -10.67 -13.53 19.05
C LEU A 28 -10.68 -13.47 20.58
N LYS A 29 -10.64 -12.28 21.20
CA LYS A 29 -10.50 -12.03 22.63
C LYS A 29 -9.26 -12.72 23.22
N GLU A 30 -8.17 -12.67 22.49
CA GLU A 30 -6.89 -13.25 22.85
C GLU A 30 -5.86 -12.16 23.14
N ASP A 31 -4.82 -12.53 23.87
CA ASP A 31 -3.69 -11.66 24.14
C ASP A 31 -2.93 -11.30 22.88
N LEU A 32 -2.55 -10.02 22.73
CA LEU A 32 -1.88 -9.50 21.53
C LEU A 32 -0.59 -10.26 21.22
N ALA A 33 0.22 -10.56 22.23
CA ALA A 33 1.48 -11.27 22.07
C ALA A 33 1.27 -12.70 21.56
N LYS A 34 0.23 -13.40 22.06
CA LYS A 34 -0.09 -14.75 21.58
C LYS A 34 -0.56 -14.76 20.12
N VAL A 35 -1.32 -13.73 19.71
CA VAL A 35 -1.77 -13.59 18.34
C VAL A 35 -0.57 -13.29 17.46
N GLU A 36 0.33 -12.40 17.88
CA GLU A 36 1.56 -12.07 17.17
C GLU A 36 2.46 -13.30 16.98
N ASP A 37 2.74 -14.06 18.02
CA ASP A 37 3.51 -15.31 17.94
C ASP A 37 2.89 -16.29 16.95
N SER A 38 1.55 -16.46 16.99
CA SER A 38 0.83 -17.35 16.07
C SER A 38 0.90 -16.88 14.62
N ILE A 39 0.91 -15.57 14.36
CA ILE A 39 1.07 -14.99 13.04
C ILE A 39 2.50 -15.20 12.54
N GLN A 40 3.51 -15.01 13.37
CA GLN A 40 4.90 -15.27 12.97
C GLN A 40 5.12 -16.73 12.58
N GLU A 41 4.49 -17.68 13.32
CA GLU A 41 4.49 -19.08 12.93
C GLU A 41 3.81 -19.31 11.58
N LEU A 42 2.66 -18.66 11.32
CA LEU A 42 1.94 -18.76 10.04
C LEU A 42 2.76 -18.19 8.87
N LEU A 43 3.39 -17.03 9.05
CA LEU A 43 4.24 -16.42 8.03
C LEU A 43 5.38 -17.39 7.64
N ALA A 44 6.10 -17.95 8.62
CA ALA A 44 7.17 -18.90 8.38
C ALA A 44 6.68 -20.19 7.70
N GLU A 45 5.51 -20.72 8.10
CA GLU A 45 4.91 -21.90 7.53
C GLU A 45 4.49 -21.69 6.07
N TRP A 46 3.81 -20.58 5.77
CA TRP A 46 3.36 -20.26 4.41
C TRP A 46 4.50 -19.87 3.47
N GLU A 47 5.58 -19.27 3.98
CA GLU A 47 6.78 -18.98 3.19
C GLU A 47 7.49 -20.25 2.74
N SER A 48 7.62 -21.23 3.66
CA SER A 48 8.28 -22.53 3.38
C SER A 48 7.41 -23.52 2.60
N LYS A 49 6.09 -23.28 2.54
CA LYS A 49 5.14 -24.16 1.89
C LYS A 49 5.26 -24.10 0.37
N GLU A 50 5.30 -25.26 -0.28
CA GLU A 50 5.18 -25.37 -1.73
C GLU A 50 3.75 -25.03 -2.16
N SER A 51 3.51 -23.76 -2.42
CA SER A 51 2.18 -23.18 -2.70
C SER A 51 2.32 -21.96 -3.61
N SER A 52 1.27 -21.67 -4.40
CA SER A 52 1.18 -20.46 -5.23
C SER A 52 0.80 -19.20 -4.45
N ILE A 53 0.46 -19.35 -3.17
CA ILE A 53 0.08 -18.24 -2.28
C ILE A 53 0.98 -18.19 -1.05
N LYS A 54 1.07 -17.02 -0.44
CA LYS A 54 1.75 -16.76 0.84
C LYS A 54 0.92 -15.81 1.68
N ILE A 55 1.23 -15.72 2.98
CA ILE A 55 0.77 -14.62 3.82
C ILE A 55 1.84 -13.54 3.80
N GLU A 56 1.43 -12.30 3.60
CA GLU A 56 2.34 -11.15 3.54
C GLU A 56 1.85 -10.04 4.46
N GLU A 57 2.77 -9.34 5.11
CA GLU A 57 2.47 -8.14 5.86
C GLU A 57 2.47 -6.94 4.91
N VAL A 58 1.33 -6.26 4.80
CA VAL A 58 1.13 -5.12 3.91
C VAL A 58 0.11 -4.16 4.50
N ALA A 59 0.30 -2.85 4.31
CA ALA A 59 -0.55 -1.79 4.86
C ALA A 59 -0.78 -1.89 6.39
N GLY A 60 0.21 -2.39 7.13
CA GLY A 60 0.16 -2.60 8.58
C GLY A 60 -0.75 -3.74 9.03
N GLY A 61 -1.10 -4.67 8.11
CA GLY A 61 -1.90 -5.85 8.37
C GLY A 61 -1.39 -7.07 7.62
N TYR A 62 -2.14 -8.16 7.67
CA TYR A 62 -1.78 -9.46 7.06
C TYR A 62 -2.82 -9.86 6.02
N GLN A 63 -2.35 -10.35 4.86
CA GLN A 63 -3.20 -10.73 3.74
C GLN A 63 -2.59 -11.93 3.01
N PHE A 64 -3.45 -12.83 2.49
CA PHE A 64 -3.02 -13.83 1.52
C PHE A 64 -2.77 -13.18 0.17
N ARG A 65 -1.60 -13.44 -0.41
CA ARG A 65 -1.21 -12.94 -1.73
C ARG A 65 -0.60 -14.07 -2.56
N THR A 66 -0.67 -13.92 -3.88
CA THR A 66 -0.02 -14.84 -4.80
C THR A 66 1.48 -14.57 -4.84
N LYS A 67 2.30 -15.62 -4.95
CA LYS A 67 3.74 -15.50 -5.16
C LYS A 67 4.02 -14.96 -6.57
N GLU A 68 5.07 -14.16 -6.71
CA GLU A 68 5.42 -13.48 -7.97
C GLU A 68 5.67 -14.45 -9.13
N GLU A 69 6.21 -15.62 -8.85
CA GLU A 69 6.47 -16.69 -9.83
C GLU A 69 5.21 -17.19 -10.58
N PHE A 70 4.01 -17.00 -9.97
CA PHE A 70 2.73 -17.37 -10.58
C PHE A 70 2.00 -16.21 -11.26
N LYS A 71 2.56 -15.01 -11.23
CA LYS A 71 1.92 -13.78 -11.71
C LYS A 71 1.48 -13.88 -13.18
N GLU A 72 2.33 -14.39 -14.05
CA GLU A 72 2.03 -14.46 -15.49
C GLU A 72 0.80 -15.34 -15.75
N ILE A 73 0.82 -16.59 -15.26
CA ILE A 73 -0.27 -17.53 -15.47
C ILE A 73 -1.59 -17.05 -14.83
N LEU A 74 -1.52 -16.43 -13.65
CA LEU A 74 -2.70 -15.91 -12.97
C LEU A 74 -3.27 -14.69 -13.68
N THR A 75 -2.42 -13.81 -14.22
CA THR A 75 -2.84 -12.65 -15.02
C THR A 75 -3.52 -13.11 -16.32
N GLU A 76 -2.98 -14.13 -16.99
CA GLU A 76 -3.58 -14.73 -18.16
C GLU A 76 -4.95 -15.36 -17.86
N TYR A 77 -5.06 -16.11 -16.76
CA TYR A 77 -6.32 -16.72 -16.33
C TYR A 77 -7.44 -15.71 -16.05
N ILE A 78 -7.11 -14.62 -15.36
CA ILE A 78 -8.07 -13.56 -15.05
C ILE A 78 -8.52 -12.81 -16.31
N ASN A 79 -7.72 -12.87 -17.40
CA ASN A 79 -7.96 -12.20 -18.70
C ASN A 79 -8.32 -10.70 -18.53
N LYS A 80 -7.85 -10.06 -17.48
CA LYS A 80 -8.01 -8.64 -17.22
C LYS A 80 -6.69 -7.95 -17.52
N LYS A 81 -6.71 -7.01 -18.47
CA LYS A 81 -5.56 -6.12 -18.63
C LYS A 81 -5.36 -5.35 -17.32
N PRO A 82 -4.17 -5.41 -16.72
CA PRO A 82 -3.92 -4.64 -15.50
C PRO A 82 -4.17 -3.16 -15.79
N TYR A 83 -4.94 -2.53 -14.92
CA TYR A 83 -5.14 -1.09 -15.02
C TYR A 83 -3.81 -0.37 -14.79
N ARG A 84 -3.49 0.53 -15.69
CA ARG A 84 -2.30 1.38 -15.55
C ARG A 84 -2.73 2.82 -15.32
N LEU A 85 -2.19 3.43 -14.27
CA LEU A 85 -2.30 4.87 -14.09
C LEU A 85 -1.62 5.57 -15.27
N SER A 86 -2.20 6.70 -15.71
CA SER A 86 -1.54 7.56 -16.68
C SER A 86 -0.25 8.13 -16.09
N ARG A 87 0.65 8.61 -16.94
CA ARG A 87 1.88 9.30 -16.49
C ARG A 87 1.57 10.44 -15.51
N ALA A 88 0.57 11.27 -15.85
CA ALA A 88 0.11 12.34 -14.96
C ALA A 88 -0.42 11.82 -13.62
N GLY A 89 -1.16 10.69 -13.62
CA GLY A 89 -1.62 10.04 -12.39
C GLY A 89 -0.48 9.55 -11.52
N LEU A 90 0.54 8.92 -12.10
CA LEU A 90 1.73 8.47 -11.38
C LEU A 90 2.53 9.63 -10.80
N GLU A 91 2.72 10.71 -11.56
CA GLU A 91 3.41 11.93 -11.10
C GLU A 91 2.69 12.55 -9.88
N VAL A 92 1.36 12.75 -9.97
CA VAL A 92 0.56 13.31 -8.88
C VAL A 92 0.57 12.40 -7.65
N LEU A 93 0.42 11.10 -7.86
CA LEU A 93 0.45 10.11 -6.77
C LEU A 93 1.82 10.10 -6.07
N GLY A 94 2.92 10.15 -6.83
CA GLY A 94 4.27 10.24 -6.28
C GLY A 94 4.50 11.50 -5.45
N ILE A 95 4.00 12.67 -5.93
CA ILE A 95 4.09 13.93 -5.17
C ILE A 95 3.31 13.80 -3.85
N ILE A 96 2.07 13.28 -3.88
CA ILE A 96 1.27 13.12 -2.67
C ILE A 96 1.94 12.16 -1.71
N ALA A 97 2.40 11.02 -2.17
CA ALA A 97 3.04 10.01 -1.33
C ALA A 97 4.25 10.55 -0.56
N ASN A 98 5.02 11.46 -1.18
CA ASN A 98 6.23 12.04 -0.57
C ASN A 98 6.01 13.33 0.21
N LYS A 99 4.95 14.10 -0.11
CA LYS A 99 4.74 15.45 0.44
C LYS A 99 3.51 15.55 1.34
N GLN A 100 2.75 14.49 1.51
CA GLN A 100 1.50 14.47 2.27
C GLN A 100 1.67 14.95 3.73
N PRO A 101 0.67 15.71 4.27
CA PRO A 101 -0.51 16.19 3.56
C PRO A 101 -0.20 17.39 2.65
N VAL A 102 -0.72 17.39 1.42
CA VAL A 102 -0.38 18.38 0.38
C VAL A 102 -1.64 18.89 -0.34
N THR A 103 -1.64 20.16 -0.76
CA THR A 103 -2.76 20.77 -1.49
C THR A 103 -2.60 20.65 -3.00
N LYS A 104 -3.72 20.76 -3.76
CA LYS A 104 -3.67 20.85 -5.23
C LYS A 104 -2.75 21.97 -5.73
N ILE A 105 -2.78 23.13 -5.09
CA ILE A 105 -1.96 24.28 -5.48
C ILE A 105 -0.46 23.94 -5.40
N GLU A 106 -0.06 23.25 -4.35
CA GLU A 106 1.33 22.80 -4.17
C GLU A 106 1.72 21.74 -5.20
N ILE A 107 0.81 20.81 -5.50
CA ILE A 107 1.01 19.79 -6.54
C ILE A 107 1.18 20.47 -7.91
N ASP A 108 0.28 21.37 -8.28
CA ASP A 108 0.34 22.11 -9.55
C ASP A 108 1.64 22.92 -9.67
N LYS A 109 2.08 23.53 -8.57
CA LYS A 109 3.35 24.27 -8.53
C LYS A 109 4.56 23.39 -8.81
N ILE A 110 4.57 22.16 -8.29
CA ILE A 110 5.65 21.18 -8.52
C ILE A 110 5.62 20.69 -9.98
N ARG A 111 4.42 20.41 -10.50
CA ARG A 111 4.26 19.88 -11.87
C ARG A 111 4.35 20.92 -12.97
N GLY A 112 4.06 22.19 -12.66
CA GLY A 112 3.94 23.26 -13.66
C GLY A 112 2.66 23.21 -14.49
N VAL A 113 1.74 22.30 -14.22
CA VAL A 113 0.46 22.09 -14.95
C VAL A 113 -0.66 21.71 -13.99
N ASP A 114 -1.92 21.91 -14.43
CA ASP A 114 -3.10 21.55 -13.63
C ASP A 114 -3.19 20.05 -13.37
N SER A 115 -3.57 19.68 -12.14
CA SER A 115 -3.63 18.30 -11.66
C SER A 115 -5.04 17.80 -11.37
N VAL A 116 -6.10 18.60 -11.64
CA VAL A 116 -7.47 18.26 -11.25
C VAL A 116 -7.92 16.92 -11.82
N GLY A 117 -7.63 16.65 -13.09
CA GLY A 117 -8.02 15.38 -13.73
C GLY A 117 -7.34 14.16 -13.11
N ALA A 118 -6.05 14.28 -12.78
CA ALA A 118 -5.30 13.21 -12.12
C ALA A 118 -5.79 12.99 -10.68
N LEU A 119 -6.04 14.06 -9.92
CA LEU A 119 -6.58 13.99 -8.56
C LEU A 119 -7.94 13.27 -8.52
N ASN A 120 -8.86 13.63 -9.43
CA ASN A 120 -10.18 12.99 -9.48
C ASN A 120 -10.07 11.49 -9.73
N VAL A 121 -9.23 11.06 -10.67
CA VAL A 121 -8.99 9.63 -10.94
C VAL A 121 -8.40 8.92 -9.72
N LEU A 122 -7.47 9.54 -9.02
CA LEU A 122 -6.85 8.95 -7.84
C LEU A 122 -7.82 8.84 -6.65
N ILE A 123 -8.71 9.82 -6.49
CA ILE A 123 -9.80 9.79 -5.49
C ILE A 123 -10.83 8.69 -5.84
N GLU A 124 -11.29 8.65 -7.09
CA GLU A 124 -12.24 7.62 -7.58
C GLU A 124 -11.68 6.20 -7.38
N ARG A 125 -10.36 6.07 -7.46
CA ARG A 125 -9.65 4.81 -7.24
C ARG A 125 -9.28 4.55 -5.77
N GLU A 126 -9.69 5.43 -4.88
CA GLU A 126 -9.39 5.34 -3.45
C GLU A 126 -7.89 5.25 -3.11
N LEU A 127 -7.01 5.66 -4.03
CA LEU A 127 -5.57 5.70 -3.78
C LEU A 127 -5.15 6.88 -2.93
N ILE A 128 -5.94 7.96 -2.96
CA ILE A 128 -5.79 9.15 -2.14
C ILE A 128 -7.11 9.55 -1.51
N LYS A 129 -7.04 10.32 -0.42
CA LYS A 129 -8.19 10.87 0.29
C LYS A 129 -7.93 12.31 0.72
N VAL A 130 -9.03 13.06 0.95
CA VAL A 130 -8.98 14.35 1.62
C VAL A 130 -8.88 14.12 3.13
N VAL A 131 -7.87 14.71 3.77
CA VAL A 131 -7.61 14.56 5.20
C VAL A 131 -7.90 15.84 5.99
N GLY A 132 -8.25 16.92 5.32
CA GLY A 132 -8.59 18.21 5.93
C GLY A 132 -8.50 19.35 4.95
N GLU A 133 -8.49 20.58 5.48
CA GLU A 133 -8.29 21.82 4.75
C GLU A 133 -7.08 22.56 5.33
N LYS A 134 -6.34 23.23 4.47
CA LYS A 134 -5.21 24.08 4.89
C LYS A 134 -5.71 25.43 5.41
N GLU A 135 -5.15 25.91 6.51
CA GLU A 135 -5.41 27.26 7.02
C GLU A 135 -4.71 28.32 6.13
N ALA A 136 -5.32 28.61 4.99
CA ALA A 136 -4.83 29.57 4.00
C ALA A 136 -6.02 30.17 3.24
N PRO A 137 -5.86 31.31 2.55
CA PRO A 137 -6.92 31.88 1.71
C PRO A 137 -7.48 30.82 0.74
N GLY A 138 -8.83 30.71 0.70
CA GLY A 138 -9.51 29.70 -0.11
C GLY A 138 -9.60 28.31 0.53
N ARG A 139 -9.02 28.07 1.72
CA ARG A 139 -9.08 26.82 2.49
C ARG A 139 -8.93 25.57 1.61
N PRO A 140 -7.84 25.43 0.86
CA PRO A 140 -7.69 24.33 -0.10
C PRO A 140 -7.62 22.98 0.63
N PHE A 141 -8.21 21.93 0.02
CA PHE A 141 -8.16 20.57 0.53
C PHE A 141 -6.72 20.05 0.63
N LEU A 142 -6.48 19.27 1.68
CA LEU A 142 -5.26 18.53 1.92
C LEU A 142 -5.47 17.06 1.52
N TYR A 143 -4.59 16.54 0.68
CA TYR A 143 -4.60 15.17 0.17
C TYR A 143 -3.54 14.31 0.84
N SER A 144 -3.87 13.05 1.05
CA SER A 144 -2.97 12.01 1.57
C SER A 144 -3.28 10.67 0.89
N THR A 145 -2.33 9.75 0.92
CA THR A 145 -2.53 8.35 0.48
C THR A 145 -3.45 7.60 1.44
N THR A 146 -3.95 6.46 0.99
CA THR A 146 -4.84 5.55 1.75
C THR A 146 -4.13 4.26 2.13
N ASP A 147 -4.78 3.40 2.93
CA ASP A 147 -4.30 2.03 3.18
C ASP A 147 -4.32 1.21 1.87
N LEU A 148 -5.30 1.45 0.97
CA LEU A 148 -5.33 0.80 -0.35
C LEU A 148 -4.12 1.16 -1.22
N PHE A 149 -3.61 2.40 -1.13
CA PHE A 149 -2.35 2.76 -1.78
C PHE A 149 -1.20 1.87 -1.29
N LEU A 150 -1.06 1.71 0.03
CA LEU A 150 -0.02 0.85 0.61
C LEU A 150 -0.18 -0.60 0.14
N GLU A 151 -1.41 -1.11 0.14
CA GLU A 151 -1.74 -2.46 -0.32
C GLU A 151 -1.37 -2.68 -1.80
N VAL A 152 -1.77 -1.75 -2.69
CA VAL A 152 -1.52 -1.85 -4.14
C VAL A 152 -0.03 -1.80 -4.46
N PHE A 153 0.74 -1.01 -3.72
CA PHE A 153 2.19 -0.87 -3.91
C PHE A 153 3.02 -1.83 -3.05
N SER A 154 2.37 -2.76 -2.33
CA SER A 154 3.02 -3.76 -1.46
C SER A 154 3.93 -3.11 -0.41
N LEU A 155 3.49 -2.00 0.16
CA LEU A 155 4.17 -1.26 1.22
C LEU A 155 3.51 -1.58 2.56
N ASN A 156 4.27 -1.70 3.63
CA ASN A 156 3.72 -1.80 4.98
C ASN A 156 3.41 -0.42 5.56
N THR A 157 4.30 0.54 5.31
CA THR A 157 4.11 1.94 5.70
C THR A 157 4.55 2.88 4.59
N ILE A 158 4.17 4.16 4.69
CA ILE A 158 4.62 5.19 3.74
C ILE A 158 6.15 5.41 3.79
N LYS A 159 6.79 5.01 4.87
CA LYS A 159 8.26 5.13 5.04
C LYS A 159 9.03 4.09 4.22
N ASP A 160 8.35 3.06 3.73
CA ASP A 160 8.94 2.02 2.90
C ASP A 160 9.08 2.47 1.43
N LEU A 161 8.59 3.68 1.11
CA LEU A 161 8.88 4.28 -0.19
C LEU A 161 10.38 4.53 -0.34
N PRO A 162 10.95 4.24 -1.53
CA PRO A 162 12.33 4.60 -1.80
C PRO A 162 12.51 6.12 -1.70
N GLU A 163 13.63 6.56 -1.15
CA GLU A 163 13.97 7.97 -1.14
C GLU A 163 14.03 8.50 -2.57
N ILE A 164 13.44 9.68 -2.79
CA ILE A 164 13.57 10.38 -4.07
C ILE A 164 15.01 10.89 -4.12
N ILE A 165 15.83 10.25 -4.95
CA ILE A 165 17.14 10.79 -5.31
C ILE A 165 16.87 11.97 -6.27
N GLU A 166 17.17 13.20 -5.87
CA GLU A 166 17.09 14.36 -6.77
C GLU A 166 18.05 14.17 -7.94
N PHE A 167 17.70 14.69 -9.12
CA PHE A 167 18.48 14.49 -10.35
C PHE A 167 19.97 14.86 -10.21
N GLU A 168 20.29 15.83 -9.33
CA GLU A 168 21.66 16.22 -9.02
C GLU A 168 22.47 15.14 -8.29
N ASP A 169 21.81 14.26 -7.55
CA ASP A 169 22.46 13.14 -6.85
C ASP A 169 22.59 11.90 -7.74
N TYR A 170 21.75 11.75 -8.76
CA TYR A 170 21.89 10.70 -9.79
C TYR A 170 23.20 10.82 -10.56
N GLU A 171 23.62 12.05 -10.88
CA GLU A 171 24.91 12.27 -11.55
C GLU A 171 26.14 11.96 -10.69
N LYS A 172 26.00 11.96 -9.36
CA LYS A 172 27.07 11.58 -8.43
C LYS A 172 27.19 10.05 -8.31
N VAL A 173 26.06 9.36 -8.22
CA VAL A 173 26.00 7.89 -8.11
C VAL A 173 26.55 7.21 -9.36
N ILE A 174 26.29 7.76 -10.57
CA ILE A 174 26.79 7.18 -11.84
C ILE A 174 28.28 7.45 -12.06
N LYS A 175 28.88 8.43 -11.38
CA LYS A 175 30.31 8.76 -11.52
C LYS A 175 31.22 8.00 -10.54
N GLU A 176 30.66 7.22 -9.60
CA GLU A 176 31.38 6.41 -8.61
C GLU A 176 31.46 4.91 -9.01
N ASP A 177 30.84 4.47 -10.12
CA ASP A 177 30.96 3.18 -10.77
C ASP A 177 31.84 3.31 -12.06
#